data_91a0f14d2c9dcf5563b5bd6eb54e7a73
#
_entry.id   91a0f14d2c9dcf5563b5bd6eb54e7a73
#
_cell.length_a   1.000
_cell.length_b   1.000
_cell.length_c   1.000
_cell.angle_alpha   90.00
_cell.angle_beta   90.00
_cell.angle_gamma   90.00
#
_symmetry.space_group_name_H-M   'P 1'
#
loop_
_entity.id
_entity.type
_entity.pdbx_description
1 polymer ?
#
loop_
_entity_poly.entity_id
_entity_poly.type
_entity_poly.pdbx_seq_one_letter_code
_entity_poly.pdbx_strand_id
1 'polypeptide(L)'
;MKKTLDVLVAAVLLLCVAVLAGCGDRIDGKDFIVAFSLDRDYYEVRLARGTTSIAITNGSGDLALEVADETILQAAYTGGLYADELKGVIDLYGKRKGTTTLTVTDRITGDRQTVEVKVTDCYLAYNIFDSNHPSLKAGTTLFWVNNPARDCYLFDQENVLDAPLAEGTYAFHVAADPEGDAVSFPYGIPCLRLIGISAAPCDLQIVMQGEGGSSPVILSVIAAYLDVDWEKLAGQAPTRGDLPIDMTLILTVPGTDYRIRGVLSMVSLPEHFLD
;
A
#
# COMPACT_ATOMS: atom_id res chain seq x y z
N MET A 1 54.99 63.69 -19.17
CA MET A 1 53.86 63.01 -19.81
C MET A 1 53.93 61.44 -19.71
N LYS A 2 55.05 60.79 -19.85
CA LYS A 2 55.16 59.32 -19.82
C LYS A 2 54.82 58.73 -18.44
N LYS A 3 55.31 59.32 -17.34
CA LYS A 3 55.07 58.84 -15.96
C LYS A 3 53.61 58.93 -15.50
N THR A 4 52.87 59.91 -16.00
CA THR A 4 51.41 60.04 -15.64
C THR A 4 50.54 59.02 -16.37
N LEU A 5 50.96 58.60 -17.57
CA LEU A 5 50.30 57.60 -18.35
C LEU A 5 50.47 56.19 -17.71
N ASP A 6 51.70 55.91 -17.23
CA ASP A 6 51.97 54.60 -16.58
C ASP A 6 51.23 54.43 -15.27
N VAL A 7 51.05 55.52 -14.49
CA VAL A 7 50.24 55.48 -13.24
C VAL A 7 48.79 55.31 -13.55
N LEU A 8 48.28 55.91 -14.64
CA LEU A 8 46.86 55.78 -15.02
C LEU A 8 46.53 54.32 -15.48
N VAL A 9 47.45 53.75 -16.28
CA VAL A 9 47.33 52.36 -16.76
C VAL A 9 47.39 51.38 -15.59
N ALA A 10 48.30 51.59 -14.62
CA ALA A 10 48.37 50.73 -13.41
C ALA A 10 47.09 50.83 -12.53
N ALA A 11 46.54 52.06 -12.41
CA ALA A 11 45.30 52.25 -11.65
C ALA A 11 44.06 51.58 -12.31
N VAL A 12 43.97 51.64 -13.65
CA VAL A 12 42.92 50.99 -14.43
C VAL A 12 43.02 49.46 -14.34
N LEU A 13 44.26 48.93 -14.45
CA LEU A 13 44.52 47.51 -14.29
C LEU A 13 44.19 47.02 -12.89
N LEU A 14 44.50 47.78 -11.83
CA LEU A 14 44.13 47.44 -10.45
C LEU A 14 42.60 47.48 -10.23
N LEU A 15 41.92 48.43 -10.85
CA LEU A 15 40.45 48.53 -10.81
C LEU A 15 39.78 47.35 -11.52
N CYS A 16 40.31 46.92 -12.69
CA CYS A 16 39.81 45.75 -13.40
C CYS A 16 40.01 44.47 -12.62
N VAL A 17 41.14 44.30 -11.93
CA VAL A 17 41.39 43.12 -11.07
C VAL A 17 40.47 43.11 -9.86
N ALA A 18 40.17 44.28 -9.24
CA ALA A 18 39.25 44.40 -8.15
C ALA A 18 37.79 44.08 -8.54
N VAL A 19 37.38 44.47 -9.77
CA VAL A 19 36.04 44.17 -10.30
C VAL A 19 35.92 42.67 -10.64
N LEU A 20 37.00 42.04 -11.14
CA LEU A 20 37.01 40.61 -11.43
C LEU A 20 37.12 39.74 -10.17
N ALA A 21 37.69 40.26 -9.08
CA ALA A 21 37.75 39.57 -7.80
C ALA A 21 36.45 39.72 -6.95
N GLY A 22 35.60 40.70 -7.29
CA GLY A 22 34.34 40.97 -6.58
C GLY A 22 33.10 40.22 -7.14
N CYS A 23 33.20 39.60 -8.31
CA CYS A 23 32.10 38.79 -8.89
C CYS A 23 32.36 37.30 -8.73
N GLY A 24 32.82 36.91 -7.56
CA GLY A 24 32.77 35.51 -7.11
C GLY A 24 31.57 35.27 -6.21
N ASP A 25 30.37 35.63 -6.64
CA ASP A 25 29.20 34.97 -6.13
C ASP A 25 29.41 33.50 -6.45
N ARG A 26 29.84 32.73 -5.46
CA ARG A 26 29.71 31.29 -5.50
C ARG A 26 28.22 31.04 -5.68
N ILE A 27 27.83 30.79 -6.91
CA ILE A 27 26.53 30.16 -7.18
C ILE A 27 26.65 28.84 -6.44
N ASP A 28 26.22 28.84 -5.17
CA ASP A 28 26.03 27.60 -4.45
C ASP A 28 25.05 26.81 -5.30
N GLY A 29 25.44 25.61 -5.74
CA GLY A 29 24.64 24.80 -6.67
C GLY A 29 23.22 24.48 -6.13
N LYS A 30 22.89 24.95 -4.93
CA LYS A 30 21.58 24.97 -4.30
C LYS A 30 20.53 25.78 -5.08
N ASP A 31 20.93 26.89 -5.73
CA ASP A 31 20.02 27.81 -6.45
C ASP A 31 19.39 27.16 -7.70
N PHE A 32 19.89 25.97 -8.11
CA PHE A 32 19.41 25.24 -9.27
C PHE A 32 18.62 23.95 -8.87
N ILE A 33 18.52 23.65 -7.58
CA ILE A 33 17.77 22.47 -7.12
C ILE A 33 16.31 22.91 -6.98
N VAL A 34 15.44 22.30 -7.81
CA VAL A 34 13.99 22.46 -7.66
C VAL A 34 13.57 21.80 -6.35
N ALA A 35 12.75 22.48 -5.54
CA ALA A 35 12.23 21.95 -4.28
C ALA A 35 11.59 20.57 -4.50
N PHE A 36 11.78 19.64 -3.58
CA PHE A 36 11.11 18.34 -3.63
C PHE A 36 9.59 18.51 -3.44
N SER A 37 8.84 17.56 -3.95
CA SER A 37 7.39 17.54 -3.81
C SER A 37 6.91 16.15 -3.40
N LEU A 38 5.99 16.12 -2.44
CA LEU A 38 5.14 14.99 -2.14
C LEU A 38 3.85 15.11 -2.95
N ASP A 39 3.27 13.99 -3.35
CA ASP A 39 2.06 13.97 -4.19
C ASP A 39 0.78 14.28 -3.40
N ARG A 40 0.82 14.17 -2.05
CA ARG A 40 -0.31 14.39 -1.15
C ARG A 40 0.13 14.99 0.18
N ASP A 41 -0.81 15.49 0.93
CA ASP A 41 -0.68 15.99 2.31
C ASP A 41 -1.21 14.99 3.37
N TYR A 42 -1.85 13.88 2.93
CA TYR A 42 -2.41 12.82 3.74
C TYR A 42 -2.14 11.44 3.14
N TYR A 43 -1.78 10.46 3.99
CA TYR A 43 -1.55 9.06 3.59
C TYR A 43 -2.19 8.10 4.59
N GLU A 44 -2.78 7.02 4.06
CA GLU A 44 -3.21 5.87 4.86
C GLU A 44 -2.26 4.69 4.69
N VAL A 45 -1.93 4.06 5.82
CA VAL A 45 -1.03 2.91 5.90
C VAL A 45 -1.74 1.77 6.62
N ARG A 46 -1.73 0.58 6.02
CA ARG A 46 -2.31 -0.61 6.65
C ARG A 46 -1.42 -1.13 7.77
N LEU A 47 -2.04 -1.47 8.90
CA LEU A 47 -1.33 -2.01 10.06
C LEU A 47 -0.61 -3.33 9.71
N ALA A 48 0.65 -3.43 10.07
CA ALA A 48 1.49 -4.64 10.02
C ALA A 48 1.64 -5.31 8.64
N ARG A 49 0.96 -4.82 7.60
CA ARG A 49 1.02 -5.44 6.26
C ARG A 49 0.96 -4.38 5.17
N GLY A 50 1.76 -4.64 4.18
CA GLY A 50 1.93 -3.72 3.07
C GLY A 50 2.84 -2.54 3.43
N THR A 51 3.40 -1.96 2.42
CA THR A 51 4.19 -0.74 2.48
C THR A 51 3.47 0.28 1.63
N THR A 52 3.19 1.45 2.19
CA THR A 52 2.78 2.59 1.39
C THR A 52 4.05 3.32 0.99
N SER A 53 4.30 3.45 -0.30
CA SER A 53 5.51 4.08 -0.81
C SER A 53 5.18 5.44 -1.41
N ILE A 54 5.91 6.46 -0.99
CA ILE A 54 5.80 7.84 -1.49
C ILE A 54 6.97 8.09 -2.44
N ALA A 55 6.68 8.38 -3.69
CA ALA A 55 7.69 8.76 -4.67
C ALA A 55 8.13 10.21 -4.44
N ILE A 56 9.44 10.45 -4.37
CA ILE A 56 10.01 11.79 -4.24
C ILE A 56 10.48 12.26 -5.59
N THR A 57 9.85 13.32 -6.06
CA THR A 57 10.26 14.03 -7.30
C THR A 57 10.98 15.31 -6.95
N ASN A 58 11.99 15.66 -7.73
CA ASN A 58 12.85 16.81 -7.49
C ASN A 58 13.62 16.75 -6.15
N GLY A 59 14.13 17.88 -5.67
CA GLY A 59 14.98 17.98 -4.50
C GLY A 59 16.42 17.54 -4.73
N SER A 60 17.21 17.59 -3.66
CA SER A 60 18.63 17.20 -3.71
C SER A 60 18.84 15.68 -3.74
N GLY A 61 17.85 14.91 -3.28
CA GLY A 61 17.96 13.47 -3.02
C GLY A 61 18.61 13.13 -1.67
N ASP A 62 18.99 14.11 -0.85
CA ASP A 62 19.46 13.91 0.53
C ASP A 62 18.39 14.36 1.52
N LEU A 63 17.52 13.44 1.90
CA LEU A 63 16.36 13.73 2.74
C LEU A 63 16.55 13.21 4.16
N ALA A 64 16.04 13.96 5.13
CA ALA A 64 15.84 13.53 6.51
C ALA A 64 14.36 13.32 6.78
N LEU A 65 14.04 12.28 7.51
CA LEU A 65 12.68 11.96 7.94
C LEU A 65 12.56 12.13 9.45
N GLU A 66 11.45 12.71 9.89
CA GLU A 66 11.08 12.83 11.29
C GLU A 66 9.62 12.41 11.46
N VAL A 67 9.38 11.34 12.21
CA VAL A 67 8.05 10.85 12.57
C VAL A 67 7.73 11.35 13.98
N ALA A 68 6.59 12.05 14.15
CA ALA A 68 6.22 12.62 15.45
C ALA A 68 5.91 11.55 16.51
N ASP A 69 5.32 10.41 16.11
CA ASP A 69 5.11 9.26 17.01
C ASP A 69 5.59 7.96 16.32
N GLU A 70 6.82 7.57 16.65
CA GLU A 70 7.43 6.34 16.14
C GLU A 70 6.78 5.05 16.66
N THR A 71 5.89 5.12 17.65
CA THR A 71 5.11 3.96 18.10
C THR A 71 3.95 3.64 17.16
N ILE A 72 3.50 4.62 16.37
CA ILE A 72 2.45 4.49 15.37
C ILE A 72 3.02 4.10 14.00
N LEU A 73 4.08 4.80 13.57
CA LEU A 73 4.62 4.72 12.21
C LEU A 73 6.14 4.57 12.22
N GLN A 74 6.66 3.83 11.25
CA GLN A 74 8.05 3.88 10.86
C GLN A 74 8.13 4.34 9.40
N ALA A 75 9.10 5.21 9.10
CA ALA A 75 9.40 5.66 7.75
C ALA A 75 10.86 5.37 7.41
N ALA A 76 11.12 4.98 6.17
CA ALA A 76 12.47 4.75 5.66
C ALA A 76 12.62 5.40 4.28
N TYR A 77 13.71 6.11 4.05
CA TYR A 77 14.02 6.73 2.76
C TYR A 77 15.10 5.94 2.03
N THR A 78 14.83 5.65 0.76
CA THR A 78 15.80 5.05 -0.16
C THR A 78 16.00 6.00 -1.34
N GLY A 79 17.18 6.61 -1.41
CA GLY A 79 17.54 7.57 -2.47
C GLY A 79 18.51 6.98 -3.51
N GLY A 80 18.70 7.71 -4.61
CA GLY A 80 19.82 7.52 -5.55
C GLY A 80 19.72 6.35 -6.53
N LEU A 81 18.59 5.67 -6.65
CA LEU A 81 18.44 4.46 -7.48
C LEU A 81 17.68 4.68 -8.80
N TYR A 82 17.18 5.88 -9.08
CA TYR A 82 16.15 6.08 -10.11
C TYR A 82 16.51 7.16 -11.13
N ALA A 83 15.78 7.17 -12.25
CA ALA A 83 15.95 8.11 -13.36
C ALA A 83 15.84 9.58 -12.92
N ASP A 84 16.24 10.49 -13.78
CA ASP A 84 16.49 11.92 -13.48
C ASP A 84 15.38 12.66 -12.69
N GLU A 85 14.13 12.24 -12.82
CA GLU A 85 12.99 12.87 -12.14
C GLU A 85 12.68 12.27 -10.77
N LEU A 86 12.91 10.96 -10.56
CA LEU A 86 12.65 10.27 -9.29
C LEU A 86 13.92 10.27 -8.43
N LYS A 87 13.92 11.01 -7.33
CA LYS A 87 15.07 11.16 -6.42
C LYS A 87 15.13 10.09 -5.33
N GLY A 88 14.03 9.40 -5.10
CA GLY A 88 13.94 8.32 -4.13
C GLY A 88 12.51 7.95 -3.77
N VAL A 89 12.39 7.05 -2.80
CA VAL A 89 11.12 6.56 -2.28
C VAL A 89 11.15 6.59 -0.76
N ILE A 90 10.07 7.04 -0.13
CA ILE A 90 9.83 6.90 1.31
C ILE A 90 8.86 5.75 1.50
N ASP A 91 9.30 4.72 2.21
CA ASP A 91 8.47 3.57 2.60
C ASP A 91 7.92 3.78 4.00
N LEU A 92 6.59 3.66 4.13
CA LEU A 92 5.84 3.82 5.38
C LEU A 92 5.38 2.45 5.89
N TYR A 93 5.63 2.18 7.17
CA TYR A 93 5.26 0.93 7.85
C TYR A 93 4.40 1.23 9.08
N GLY A 94 3.15 0.80 9.08
CA GLY A 94 2.24 0.92 10.21
C GLY A 94 2.60 -0.03 11.35
N LYS A 95 2.85 0.50 12.55
CA LYS A 95 3.15 -0.29 13.75
C LYS A 95 1.97 -0.42 14.69
N ARG A 96 1.16 0.62 14.81
CA ARG A 96 -0.03 0.69 15.66
C ARG A 96 -1.06 1.62 15.04
N LYS A 97 -2.34 1.32 15.17
CA LYS A 97 -3.42 2.22 14.74
C LYS A 97 -3.31 3.58 15.40
N GLY A 98 -3.58 4.60 14.62
CA GLY A 98 -3.55 5.99 15.06
C GLY A 98 -3.07 6.93 13.97
N THR A 99 -3.08 8.22 14.29
CA THR A 99 -2.63 9.29 13.40
C THR A 99 -1.34 9.89 13.94
N THR A 100 -0.40 10.16 13.03
CA THR A 100 0.86 10.85 13.32
C THR A 100 1.23 11.75 12.15
N THR A 101 2.30 12.52 12.28
CA THR A 101 2.84 13.31 11.18
C THR A 101 4.22 12.83 10.77
N LEU A 102 4.50 12.88 9.47
CA LEU A 102 5.81 12.69 8.89
C LEU A 102 6.30 14.04 8.37
N THR A 103 7.45 14.47 8.84
CA THR A 103 8.15 15.63 8.30
C THR A 103 9.34 15.16 7.46
N VAL A 104 9.39 15.64 6.23
CA VAL A 104 10.48 15.42 5.29
C VAL A 104 11.27 16.72 5.14
N THR A 105 12.58 16.66 5.26
CA THR A 105 13.47 17.83 5.14
C THR A 105 14.59 17.51 4.15
N ASP A 106 14.74 18.31 3.11
CA ASP A 106 15.90 18.27 2.23
C ASP A 106 17.09 18.92 2.95
N ARG A 107 18.15 18.12 3.20
CA ARG A 107 19.32 18.58 3.97
C ARG A 107 20.17 19.59 3.22
N ILE A 108 20.06 19.63 1.90
CA ILE A 108 20.86 20.53 1.06
C ILE A 108 20.16 21.88 0.89
N THR A 109 18.87 21.87 0.50
CA THR A 109 18.10 23.10 0.26
C THR A 109 17.49 23.67 1.53
N GLY A 110 17.18 22.83 2.51
CA GLY A 110 16.47 23.18 3.74
C GLY A 110 14.95 23.19 3.57
N ASP A 111 14.44 22.80 2.39
CA ASP A 111 13.01 22.69 2.15
C ASP A 111 12.40 21.64 3.08
N ARG A 112 11.19 21.94 3.54
CA ARG A 112 10.49 21.08 4.53
C ARG A 112 9.02 20.94 4.17
N GLN A 113 8.52 19.70 4.19
CA GLN A 113 7.11 19.39 4.05
C GLN A 113 6.67 18.47 5.19
N THR A 114 5.45 18.65 5.68
CA THR A 114 4.86 17.81 6.73
C THR A 114 3.54 17.28 6.21
N VAL A 115 3.35 15.97 6.34
CA VAL A 115 2.13 15.27 5.92
C VAL A 115 1.53 14.52 7.10
N GLU A 116 0.21 14.37 7.09
CA GLU A 116 -0.49 13.51 8.04
C GLU A 116 -0.45 12.06 7.55
N VAL A 117 -0.19 11.13 8.47
CA VAL A 117 -0.19 9.70 8.19
C VAL A 117 -1.10 9.01 9.20
N LYS A 118 -2.11 8.30 8.69
CA LYS A 118 -3.01 7.48 9.46
C LYS A 118 -2.71 6.01 9.26
N VAL A 119 -2.51 5.28 10.35
CA VAL A 119 -2.40 3.82 10.33
C VAL A 119 -3.77 3.23 10.67
N THR A 120 -4.36 2.54 9.67
CA THR A 120 -5.68 1.91 9.75
C THR A 120 -5.56 0.41 10.00
N ASP A 121 -6.69 -0.28 10.17
CA ASP A 121 -6.74 -1.74 10.17
C ASP A 121 -6.20 -2.30 8.85
N CYS A 122 -5.57 -3.46 8.91
CA CYS A 122 -5.21 -4.20 7.70
C CYS A 122 -6.49 -4.72 7.02
N TYR A 123 -6.49 -4.78 5.71
CA TYR A 123 -7.60 -5.34 4.94
C TYR A 123 -7.10 -5.98 3.65
N LEU A 124 -7.90 -6.85 3.08
CA LEU A 124 -7.66 -7.53 1.82
C LEU A 124 -8.86 -7.31 0.91
N ALA A 125 -8.61 -6.99 -0.35
CA ALA A 125 -9.63 -6.80 -1.37
C ALA A 125 -9.77 -8.04 -2.24
N TYR A 126 -10.99 -8.41 -2.58
CA TYR A 126 -11.36 -9.47 -3.51
C TYR A 126 -12.15 -8.88 -4.66
N ASN A 127 -11.49 -8.66 -5.80
CA ASN A 127 -12.09 -8.09 -7.00
C ASN A 127 -12.78 -9.20 -7.79
N ILE A 128 -14.11 -9.17 -7.84
CA ILE A 128 -14.93 -10.17 -8.51
C ILE A 128 -15.04 -9.82 -10.00
N PHE A 129 -14.54 -10.70 -10.88
CA PHE A 129 -14.59 -10.49 -12.33
C PHE A 129 -15.57 -11.44 -13.07
N ASP A 130 -16.01 -12.53 -12.41
CA ASP A 130 -16.96 -13.48 -12.97
C ASP A 130 -17.79 -14.10 -11.84
N SER A 131 -19.13 -14.05 -11.94
CA SER A 131 -20.02 -14.58 -10.92
C SER A 131 -21.45 -14.74 -11.44
N ASN A 132 -22.08 -15.86 -11.07
CA ASN A 132 -23.52 -16.07 -11.20
C ASN A 132 -24.27 -15.95 -9.85
N HIS A 133 -23.59 -15.51 -8.80
CA HIS A 133 -24.19 -15.31 -7.47
C HIS A 133 -25.05 -14.03 -7.45
N PRO A 134 -26.26 -14.04 -6.85
CA PRO A 134 -27.20 -12.92 -6.91
C PRO A 134 -26.69 -11.64 -6.23
N SER A 135 -25.89 -11.74 -5.16
CA SER A 135 -25.40 -10.60 -4.39
C SER A 135 -23.93 -10.26 -4.70
N LEU A 136 -23.07 -11.26 -4.88
CA LEU A 136 -21.64 -11.08 -5.16
C LEU A 136 -21.42 -11.07 -6.68
N LYS A 137 -21.70 -9.95 -7.32
CA LYS A 137 -21.72 -9.82 -8.78
C LYS A 137 -20.33 -9.53 -9.35
N ALA A 138 -20.11 -9.89 -10.62
CA ALA A 138 -18.96 -9.41 -11.37
C ALA A 138 -18.97 -7.87 -11.41
N GLY A 139 -17.79 -7.24 -11.36
CA GLY A 139 -17.64 -5.79 -11.26
C GLY A 139 -17.78 -5.24 -9.84
N THR A 140 -17.81 -6.09 -8.81
CA THR A 140 -17.78 -5.64 -7.41
C THR A 140 -16.49 -6.04 -6.72
N THR A 141 -16.12 -5.31 -5.67
CA THR A 141 -14.99 -5.62 -4.80
C THR A 141 -15.48 -5.83 -3.37
N LEU A 142 -15.15 -7.00 -2.81
CA LEU A 142 -15.40 -7.32 -1.41
C LEU A 142 -14.12 -7.06 -0.60
N PHE A 143 -14.20 -6.17 0.38
CA PHE A 143 -13.13 -5.89 1.33
C PHE A 143 -13.36 -6.66 2.63
N TRP A 144 -12.34 -7.35 3.12
CA TRP A 144 -12.31 -7.99 4.42
C TRP A 144 -11.38 -7.21 5.35
N VAL A 145 -11.89 -6.63 6.43
CA VAL A 145 -11.11 -5.81 7.36
C VAL A 145 -10.64 -6.64 8.54
N ASN A 146 -9.36 -6.62 8.82
CA ASN A 146 -8.76 -7.34 9.95
C ASN A 146 -8.92 -6.53 11.25
N ASN A 147 -10.14 -6.40 11.70
CA ASN A 147 -10.49 -5.80 12.98
C ASN A 147 -11.22 -6.83 13.89
N PRO A 148 -11.46 -6.53 15.17
CA PRO A 148 -12.14 -7.45 16.08
C PRO A 148 -13.56 -7.82 15.65
N ALA A 149 -14.29 -6.95 14.95
CA ALA A 149 -15.62 -7.20 14.43
C ALA A 149 -15.62 -8.07 13.17
N ARG A 150 -14.48 -8.19 12.49
CA ARG A 150 -14.34 -8.86 11.18
C ARG A 150 -15.28 -8.25 10.15
N ASP A 151 -15.27 -6.93 10.07
CA ASP A 151 -16.12 -6.20 9.12
C ASP A 151 -15.76 -6.54 7.68
N CYS A 152 -16.78 -6.54 6.82
CA CYS A 152 -16.61 -6.63 5.38
C CYS A 152 -17.55 -5.67 4.65
N TYR A 153 -17.08 -5.19 3.50
CA TYR A 153 -17.76 -4.18 2.71
C TYR A 153 -17.74 -4.56 1.24
N LEU A 154 -18.89 -4.48 0.58
CA LEU A 154 -19.02 -4.72 -0.86
C LEU A 154 -19.16 -3.39 -1.58
N PHE A 155 -18.26 -3.10 -2.51
CA PHE A 155 -18.26 -1.88 -3.33
C PHE A 155 -18.48 -2.21 -4.80
N ASP A 156 -19.04 -1.28 -5.56
CA ASP A 156 -18.98 -1.26 -7.01
C ASP A 156 -17.57 -0.86 -7.46
N GLN A 157 -16.96 -1.56 -8.41
CA GLN A 157 -15.60 -1.26 -8.90
C GLN A 157 -15.54 0.07 -9.66
N GLU A 158 -16.61 0.48 -10.32
CA GLU A 158 -16.68 1.73 -11.06
C GLU A 158 -16.89 2.94 -10.15
N ASN A 159 -17.48 2.72 -8.95
CA ASN A 159 -17.87 3.77 -8.02
C ASN A 159 -17.32 3.51 -6.60
N VAL A 160 -16.04 3.14 -6.49
CA VAL A 160 -15.37 2.85 -5.19
C VAL A 160 -15.35 4.05 -4.24
N LEU A 161 -15.61 5.26 -4.75
CA LEU A 161 -15.66 6.49 -3.93
C LEU A 161 -17.02 6.72 -3.26
N ASP A 162 -18.04 5.95 -3.63
CA ASP A 162 -19.37 6.02 -3.06
C ASP A 162 -19.50 5.15 -1.80
N ALA A 163 -20.66 5.20 -1.18
CA ALA A 163 -20.99 4.30 -0.07
C ALA A 163 -20.96 2.83 -0.51
N PRO A 164 -20.63 1.88 0.37
CA PRO A 164 -20.67 0.47 0.05
C PRO A 164 -22.09 0.03 -0.36
N LEU A 165 -22.17 -0.90 -1.30
CA LEU A 165 -23.43 -1.55 -1.73
C LEU A 165 -24.03 -2.40 -0.61
N ALA A 166 -23.17 -2.99 0.23
CA ALA A 166 -23.55 -3.77 1.38
C ALA A 166 -22.43 -3.79 2.43
N GLU A 167 -22.81 -3.89 3.68
CA GLU A 167 -21.93 -4.01 4.84
C GLU A 167 -22.28 -5.25 5.64
N GLY A 168 -21.27 -5.85 6.27
CA GLY A 168 -21.47 -7.05 7.06
C GLY A 168 -20.22 -7.50 7.78
N THR A 169 -20.24 -8.76 8.18
CA THR A 169 -19.11 -9.41 8.84
C THR A 169 -18.73 -10.70 8.14
N TYR A 170 -17.48 -11.13 8.33
CA TYR A 170 -16.99 -12.38 7.77
C TYR A 170 -16.34 -13.27 8.83
N ALA A 171 -16.30 -14.56 8.53
CA ALA A 171 -15.52 -15.52 9.30
C ALA A 171 -14.99 -16.62 8.39
N PHE A 172 -13.72 -17.00 8.59
CA PHE A 172 -13.16 -18.20 7.99
C PHE A 172 -13.35 -19.38 8.91
N HIS A 173 -13.68 -20.54 8.34
CA HIS A 173 -13.78 -21.82 9.05
C HIS A 173 -13.40 -22.97 8.10
N VAL A 174 -13.34 -24.17 8.64
CA VAL A 174 -13.10 -25.39 7.86
C VAL A 174 -14.30 -26.31 8.05
N ALA A 175 -14.96 -26.65 6.94
CA ALA A 175 -16.03 -27.64 6.92
C ALA A 175 -15.45 -29.05 6.80
N ALA A 176 -16.12 -30.05 7.39
CA ALA A 176 -15.76 -31.45 7.17
C ALA A 176 -15.90 -31.81 5.68
N ASP A 177 -14.94 -32.54 5.15
CA ASP A 177 -15.04 -33.13 3.83
C ASP A 177 -15.77 -34.47 3.93
N PRO A 178 -17.02 -34.59 3.45
CA PRO A 178 -17.80 -35.83 3.58
C PRO A 178 -17.27 -36.95 2.66
N GLU A 179 -16.52 -36.63 1.62
CA GLU A 179 -16.01 -37.61 0.66
C GLU A 179 -14.60 -38.12 1.04
N GLY A 180 -13.95 -37.46 2.00
CA GLY A 180 -12.68 -37.90 2.57
C GLY A 180 -11.51 -37.90 1.59
N ASP A 181 -11.65 -37.18 0.46
CA ASP A 181 -10.60 -37.05 -0.54
C ASP A 181 -9.55 -36.04 -0.03
N ALA A 182 -8.73 -36.51 0.89
CA ALA A 182 -7.74 -35.77 1.66
C ALA A 182 -6.60 -35.10 0.81
N VAL A 183 -6.77 -34.99 -0.48
CA VAL A 183 -5.73 -34.47 -1.38
C VAL A 183 -5.75 -32.94 -1.47
N SER A 184 -6.86 -32.26 -1.13
CA SER A 184 -6.98 -30.82 -1.35
C SER A 184 -6.69 -29.94 -0.14
N PHE A 185 -7.11 -30.37 0.99
CA PHE A 185 -6.80 -29.74 2.29
C PHE A 185 -6.89 -30.86 3.34
N PRO A 186 -5.81 -31.20 4.04
CA PRO A 186 -5.69 -32.51 4.70
C PRO A 186 -6.76 -32.81 5.76
N TYR A 187 -7.63 -31.86 6.12
CA TYR A 187 -8.62 -32.05 7.19
C TYR A 187 -9.96 -31.35 6.96
N GLY A 188 -10.28 -30.95 5.73
CA GLY A 188 -11.57 -30.33 5.42
C GLY A 188 -11.51 -29.30 4.29
N ILE A 189 -12.62 -28.64 4.08
CA ILE A 189 -12.81 -27.65 3.03
C ILE A 189 -12.73 -26.25 3.65
N PRO A 190 -11.76 -25.39 3.24
CA PRO A 190 -11.72 -24.02 3.74
C PRO A 190 -12.95 -23.24 3.25
N CYS A 191 -13.58 -22.52 4.15
CA CYS A 191 -14.83 -21.81 3.91
C CYS A 191 -14.76 -20.38 4.40
N LEU A 192 -15.52 -19.51 3.74
CA LEU A 192 -15.79 -18.13 4.10
C LEU A 192 -17.29 -17.98 4.38
N ARG A 193 -17.67 -17.58 5.58
CA ARG A 193 -19.02 -17.18 5.93
C ARG A 193 -19.16 -15.68 5.83
N LEU A 194 -20.19 -15.21 5.14
CA LEU A 194 -20.58 -13.80 5.05
C LEU A 194 -21.95 -13.59 5.71
N ILE A 195 -22.07 -12.52 6.51
CA ILE A 195 -23.30 -12.11 7.16
C ILE A 195 -23.54 -10.63 6.84
N GLY A 196 -24.74 -10.27 6.38
CA GLY A 196 -25.10 -8.90 6.01
C GLY A 196 -24.84 -8.52 4.54
N ILE A 197 -23.98 -9.27 3.84
CA ILE A 197 -23.69 -9.01 2.41
C ILE A 197 -24.80 -9.52 1.48
N SER A 198 -25.55 -10.51 1.91
CA SER A 198 -26.69 -11.09 1.19
C SER A 198 -27.91 -11.18 2.12
N ALA A 199 -29.11 -11.41 1.53
CA ALA A 199 -30.35 -11.50 2.28
C ALA A 199 -30.35 -12.58 3.39
N ALA A 200 -29.49 -13.59 3.28
CA ALA A 200 -29.25 -14.61 4.29
C ALA A 200 -27.74 -14.82 4.48
N PRO A 201 -27.29 -15.33 5.65
CA PRO A 201 -25.90 -15.75 5.81
C PRO A 201 -25.49 -16.70 4.68
N CYS A 202 -24.32 -16.48 4.09
CA CYS A 202 -23.80 -17.24 2.97
C CYS A 202 -22.50 -17.92 3.36
N ASP A 203 -22.47 -19.27 3.32
CA ASP A 203 -21.26 -20.07 3.45
C ASP A 203 -20.71 -20.39 2.07
N LEU A 204 -19.50 -19.92 1.81
CA LEU A 204 -18.78 -20.06 0.56
C LEU A 204 -17.60 -21.01 0.76
N GLN A 205 -17.52 -22.06 -0.04
CA GLN A 205 -16.36 -22.95 -0.07
C GLN A 205 -15.25 -22.36 -0.96
N ILE A 206 -14.01 -22.37 -0.46
CA ILE A 206 -12.83 -22.03 -1.26
C ILE A 206 -12.44 -23.26 -2.07
N VAL A 207 -12.51 -23.16 -3.39
CA VAL A 207 -12.17 -24.26 -4.29
C VAL A 207 -10.65 -24.32 -4.43
N MET A 208 -10.01 -25.37 -3.88
CA MET A 208 -8.55 -25.52 -3.85
C MET A 208 -7.99 -26.41 -4.97
N GLN A 209 -8.85 -27.18 -5.67
CA GLN A 209 -8.42 -28.18 -6.66
C GLN A 209 -9.22 -28.15 -7.96
N GLY A 210 -8.67 -28.82 -8.98
CA GLY A 210 -9.26 -28.95 -10.30
C GLY A 210 -8.78 -27.91 -11.31
N GLU A 211 -9.21 -28.05 -12.56
CA GLU A 211 -8.94 -27.08 -13.61
C GLU A 211 -9.51 -25.71 -13.20
N GLY A 212 -8.63 -24.75 -12.90
CA GLY A 212 -9.00 -23.42 -12.43
C GLY A 212 -9.35 -23.34 -10.94
N GLY A 213 -8.83 -24.20 -10.07
CA GLY A 213 -8.90 -24.06 -8.61
C GLY A 213 -7.96 -22.95 -8.08
N SER A 214 -8.22 -22.50 -6.85
CA SER A 214 -7.38 -21.50 -6.17
C SER A 214 -6.02 -22.10 -5.79
N SER A 215 -4.96 -21.31 -5.88
CA SER A 215 -3.63 -21.74 -5.41
C SER A 215 -3.61 -21.93 -3.89
N PRO A 216 -2.97 -22.97 -3.34
CA PRO A 216 -2.80 -23.15 -1.88
C PRO A 216 -2.14 -21.95 -1.19
N VAL A 217 -1.33 -21.17 -1.90
CA VAL A 217 -0.69 -19.94 -1.38
C VAL A 217 -1.71 -18.85 -1.06
N ILE A 218 -2.89 -18.86 -1.67
CA ILE A 218 -4.01 -17.95 -1.35
C ILE A 218 -4.36 -18.01 0.14
N LEU A 219 -4.38 -19.19 0.75
CA LEU A 219 -4.64 -19.34 2.18
C LEU A 219 -3.55 -18.69 3.04
N SER A 220 -2.29 -18.74 2.58
CA SER A 220 -1.19 -18.04 3.26
C SER A 220 -1.31 -16.53 3.16
N VAL A 221 -1.81 -16.00 2.03
CA VAL A 221 -2.10 -14.58 1.86
C VAL A 221 -3.24 -14.13 2.78
N ILE A 222 -4.35 -14.89 2.79
CA ILE A 222 -5.48 -14.64 3.69
C ILE A 222 -5.01 -14.66 5.15
N ALA A 223 -4.22 -15.67 5.56
CA ALA A 223 -3.65 -15.75 6.89
C ALA A 223 -2.78 -14.53 7.22
N ALA A 224 -1.95 -14.09 6.27
CA ALA A 224 -1.02 -12.99 6.48
C ALA A 224 -1.72 -11.63 6.65
N TYR A 225 -2.78 -11.36 5.90
CA TYR A 225 -3.49 -10.07 5.91
C TYR A 225 -4.62 -10.01 6.92
N LEU A 226 -5.28 -11.14 7.15
CA LEU A 226 -6.50 -11.20 7.97
C LEU A 226 -6.28 -11.94 9.30
N ASP A 227 -5.04 -12.30 9.60
CA ASP A 227 -4.67 -12.99 10.84
C ASP A 227 -5.52 -14.27 11.07
N VAL A 228 -5.67 -15.07 10.00
CA VAL A 228 -6.41 -16.34 10.04
C VAL A 228 -5.46 -17.46 10.41
N ASP A 229 -5.72 -18.08 11.54
CA ASP A 229 -4.96 -19.25 12.03
C ASP A 229 -5.53 -20.55 11.43
N TRP A 230 -5.10 -20.88 10.21
CA TRP A 230 -5.51 -22.10 9.52
C TRP A 230 -5.08 -23.38 10.26
N GLU A 231 -3.95 -23.33 10.99
CA GLU A 231 -3.49 -24.47 11.78
C GLU A 231 -4.49 -24.79 12.90
N LYS A 232 -4.98 -23.77 13.58
CA LYS A 232 -6.01 -23.91 14.61
C LYS A 232 -7.35 -24.36 14.03
N LEU A 233 -7.71 -23.87 12.82
CA LEU A 233 -8.99 -24.20 12.18
C LEU A 233 -9.00 -25.59 11.56
N ALA A 234 -7.89 -26.04 10.98
CA ALA A 234 -7.78 -27.28 10.20
C ALA A 234 -6.86 -28.32 10.85
N GLY A 235 -6.15 -27.99 11.92
CA GLY A 235 -5.12 -28.86 12.52
C GLY A 235 -3.81 -28.92 11.76
N GLN A 236 -3.67 -28.15 10.65
CA GLN A 236 -2.44 -28.09 9.87
C GLN A 236 -2.27 -26.70 9.24
N ALA A 237 -1.02 -26.21 9.21
CA ALA A 237 -0.67 -24.97 8.53
C ALA A 237 -0.74 -25.11 7.00
N PRO A 238 -1.18 -24.07 6.26
CA PRO A 238 -1.14 -24.07 4.82
C PRO A 238 0.30 -24.17 4.30
N THR A 239 0.47 -24.82 3.16
CA THR A 239 1.78 -24.93 2.52
C THR A 239 2.32 -23.56 2.17
N ARG A 240 3.51 -23.21 2.68
CA ARG A 240 4.25 -22.04 2.24
C ARG A 240 4.86 -22.36 0.88
N GLY A 241 4.41 -21.68 -0.15
CA GLY A 241 5.02 -21.70 -1.48
C GLY A 241 5.53 -20.32 -1.84
N ASP A 242 6.29 -20.22 -2.94
CA ASP A 242 6.59 -18.94 -3.56
C ASP A 242 5.29 -18.22 -3.89
N LEU A 243 5.28 -16.88 -3.79
CA LEU A 243 4.10 -16.07 -4.10
C LEU A 243 3.58 -16.44 -5.49
N PRO A 244 2.31 -16.85 -5.62
CA PRO A 244 1.77 -17.18 -6.92
C PRO A 244 1.69 -15.92 -7.77
N ILE A 245 1.98 -16.07 -9.05
CA ILE A 245 1.70 -15.01 -10.05
C ILE A 245 0.17 -14.84 -10.20
N ASP A 246 -0.59 -15.92 -9.98
CA ASP A 246 -2.05 -15.92 -10.04
C ASP A 246 -2.66 -15.88 -8.63
N MET A 247 -3.30 -14.76 -8.31
CA MET A 247 -4.03 -14.52 -7.05
C MET A 247 -5.53 -14.80 -7.19
N THR A 248 -5.93 -15.61 -8.18
CA THR A 248 -7.33 -15.98 -8.40
C THR A 248 -7.85 -16.81 -7.23
N LEU A 249 -8.93 -16.33 -6.63
CA LEU A 249 -9.72 -17.02 -5.61
C LEU A 249 -11.06 -17.44 -6.21
N ILE A 250 -11.42 -18.70 -6.02
CA ILE A 250 -12.69 -19.25 -6.49
C ILE A 250 -13.51 -19.71 -5.29
N LEU A 251 -14.75 -19.21 -5.25
CA LEU A 251 -15.71 -19.51 -4.21
C LEU A 251 -16.94 -20.18 -4.84
N THR A 252 -17.51 -21.15 -4.13
CA THR A 252 -18.78 -21.82 -4.51
C THR A 252 -19.72 -21.86 -3.33
N VAL A 253 -21.05 -21.92 -3.58
CA VAL A 253 -22.06 -22.11 -2.55
C VAL A 253 -22.47 -23.58 -2.54
N PRO A 254 -22.28 -24.32 -1.43
CA PRO A 254 -22.63 -25.74 -1.34
C PRO A 254 -24.08 -26.01 -1.72
N GLY A 255 -24.30 -27.08 -2.49
CA GLY A 255 -25.64 -27.49 -2.92
C GLY A 255 -26.29 -26.60 -3.99
N THR A 256 -25.53 -25.70 -4.59
CA THR A 256 -25.98 -24.84 -5.70
C THR A 256 -24.98 -24.88 -6.86
N ASP A 257 -25.32 -24.22 -7.98
CA ASP A 257 -24.42 -23.98 -9.11
C ASP A 257 -23.71 -22.60 -9.01
N TYR A 258 -23.87 -21.88 -7.90
CA TYR A 258 -23.24 -20.58 -7.72
C TYR A 258 -21.73 -20.70 -7.65
N ARG A 259 -21.07 -19.92 -8.51
CA ARG A 259 -19.61 -19.81 -8.57
C ARG A 259 -19.21 -18.35 -8.68
N ILE A 260 -18.22 -17.97 -7.90
CA ILE A 260 -17.69 -16.61 -7.85
C ILE A 260 -16.18 -16.71 -8.11
N ARG A 261 -15.67 -15.94 -9.09
CA ARG A 261 -14.26 -15.87 -9.42
C ARG A 261 -13.77 -14.43 -9.28
N GLY A 262 -12.67 -14.26 -8.62
CA GLY A 262 -12.07 -12.95 -8.42
C GLY A 262 -10.59 -13.06 -8.13
N VAL A 263 -9.94 -11.92 -8.00
CA VAL A 263 -8.50 -11.82 -7.69
C VAL A 263 -8.33 -11.11 -6.36
N LEU A 264 -7.52 -11.69 -5.46
CA LEU A 264 -7.06 -10.97 -4.28
C LEU A 264 -6.12 -9.84 -4.69
N SER A 265 -6.35 -8.67 -4.19
CA SER A 265 -5.64 -7.46 -4.60
C SER A 265 -5.34 -6.51 -3.43
N MET A 266 -4.48 -5.54 -3.71
CA MET A 266 -4.09 -4.50 -2.77
C MET A 266 -4.83 -3.17 -3.03
N VAL A 267 -5.93 -3.19 -3.77
CA VAL A 267 -6.79 -2.02 -3.98
C VAL A 267 -7.16 -1.41 -2.62
N SER A 268 -7.13 -0.09 -2.55
CA SER A 268 -7.42 0.63 -1.31
C SER A 268 -8.92 0.87 -1.15
N LEU A 269 -9.38 0.86 0.10
CA LEU A 269 -10.64 1.48 0.49
C LEU A 269 -10.57 2.99 0.23
N PRO A 270 -11.71 3.68 0.10
CA PRO A 270 -11.74 5.14 0.08
C PRO A 270 -11.01 5.73 1.29
N GLU A 271 -10.33 6.86 1.10
CA GLU A 271 -9.69 7.58 2.20
C GLU A 271 -10.71 7.93 3.28
N HIS A 272 -10.31 7.84 4.55
CA HIS A 272 -11.15 8.07 5.72
C HIS A 272 -12.30 7.07 5.95
N PHE A 273 -12.37 5.98 5.17
CA PHE A 273 -13.44 5.00 5.33
C PHE A 273 -13.36 4.21 6.65
N LEU A 274 -12.15 3.95 7.13
CA LEU A 274 -11.90 3.22 8.40
C LEU A 274 -11.58 4.17 9.57
N ASP A 275 -12.15 5.37 9.57
CA ASP A 275 -11.98 6.36 10.62
C ASP A 275 -12.70 6.02 11.92
#